data_5bbcf46d031679ffc0350b757766bc99
#
_entry.id   5bbcf46d031679ffc0350b757766bc99
#
_cell.length_a   1.000
_cell.length_b   1.000
_cell.length_c   1.000
_cell.angle_alpha   90.00
_cell.angle_beta   90.00
_cell.angle_gamma   90.00
#
_symmetry.space_group_name_H-M   'P 1'
#
loop_
_entity.id
_entity.type
_entity.pdbx_description
1 polymer ?
#
loop_
_entity_poly.entity_id
_entity_poly.type
_entity_poly.pdbx_seq_one_letter_code
_entity_poly.pdbx_strand_id
1 'polypeptide(L)'
;MVGVGSVKMAKSNEPIWWSLFSAGGMLAAMIFPILIIITGILVPFGLASDDPLNFERIHTAVTQNNYVKLIFFIVITLPLFHWAHRFRFTLVDVGLKSISTLISILCYGGAIAGTIASAIVFWNI
;
A
#
# COMPACT_ATOMS: atom_id res chain seq x y z
N MET A 1 37.85 13.10 31.30
CA MET A 1 36.81 12.17 30.84
C MET A 1 35.61 12.96 30.35
N VAL A 2 35.47 13.01 29.08
CA VAL A 2 34.34 13.71 28.49
C VAL A 2 33.09 12.94 28.92
N GLY A 3 32.33 13.55 29.82
CA GLY A 3 31.03 12.99 30.17
C GLY A 3 30.28 12.71 28.88
N VAL A 4 30.03 11.45 28.63
CA VAL A 4 29.08 11.05 27.60
C VAL A 4 27.75 11.64 28.04
N GLY A 5 27.52 12.90 27.62
CA GLY A 5 26.21 13.49 27.78
C GLY A 5 25.23 12.47 27.23
N SER A 6 24.29 12.06 28.05
CA SER A 6 23.21 11.18 27.61
C SER A 6 22.69 11.76 26.30
N VAL A 7 23.09 11.18 25.19
CA VAL A 7 22.47 11.43 23.91
C VAL A 7 21.03 10.97 24.14
N LYS A 8 20.17 11.90 24.46
CA LYS A 8 18.74 11.64 24.41
C LYS A 8 18.48 11.24 22.96
N MET A 9 18.46 9.94 22.73
CA MET A 9 18.01 9.39 21.48
C MET A 9 16.61 9.96 21.27
N ALA A 10 16.50 10.97 20.41
CA ALA A 10 15.22 11.42 19.95
C ALA A 10 14.43 10.17 19.52
N LYS A 11 13.24 10.00 20.08
CA LYS A 11 12.39 8.89 19.70
C LYS A 11 12.18 8.99 18.19
N SER A 12 12.92 8.17 17.46
CA SER A 12 12.81 8.13 15.99
C SER A 12 11.50 7.47 15.59
N ASN A 13 10.79 8.08 14.66
CA ASN A 13 9.61 7.49 14.04
C ASN A 13 9.97 6.47 12.94
N GLU A 14 11.26 6.24 12.71
CA GLU A 14 11.73 5.30 11.68
C GLU A 14 11.14 3.90 11.81
N PRO A 15 11.06 3.27 13.00
CA PRO A 15 10.47 1.94 13.11
C PRO A 15 9.03 1.86 12.62
N ILE A 16 8.23 2.92 12.82
CA ILE A 16 6.84 2.99 12.35
C ILE A 16 6.79 3.04 10.83
N TRP A 17 7.61 3.89 10.21
CA TRP A 17 7.68 4.03 8.75
C TRP A 17 8.21 2.76 8.08
N TRP A 18 9.24 2.14 8.67
CA TRP A 18 9.76 0.87 8.18
C TRP A 18 8.75 -0.27 8.30
N SER A 19 7.98 -0.30 9.38
CA SER A 19 6.92 -1.29 9.55
C SER A 19 5.83 -1.13 8.50
N LEU A 20 5.39 0.11 8.23
CA LEU A 20 4.42 0.40 7.18
C LEU A 20 4.94 0.02 5.79
N PHE A 21 6.19 0.35 5.50
CA PHE A 21 6.82 0.01 4.24
C PHE A 21 6.91 -1.51 4.05
N SER A 22 7.38 -2.23 5.07
CA SER A 22 7.50 -3.69 5.05
C SER A 22 6.14 -4.36 4.94
N ALA A 23 5.15 -3.90 5.68
CA ALA A 23 3.79 -4.42 5.61
C ALA A 23 3.19 -4.24 4.22
N GLY A 24 3.36 -3.07 3.60
CA GLY A 24 2.88 -2.80 2.25
C GLY A 24 3.52 -3.72 1.22
N GLY A 25 4.83 -3.93 1.28
CA GLY A 25 5.55 -4.85 0.42
C GLY A 25 5.16 -6.31 0.62
N MET A 26 5.00 -6.72 1.86
CA MET A 26 4.56 -8.08 2.20
C MET A 26 3.15 -8.35 1.68
N LEU A 27 2.21 -7.44 1.91
CA LEU A 27 0.84 -7.57 1.39
C LEU A 27 0.82 -7.65 -0.12
N ALA A 28 1.56 -6.78 -0.81
CA ALA A 28 1.66 -6.80 -2.26
C ALA A 28 2.22 -8.13 -2.76
N ALA A 29 3.29 -8.62 -2.15
CA ALA A 29 3.93 -9.88 -2.54
C ALA A 29 3.06 -11.11 -2.29
N MET A 30 2.18 -11.08 -1.31
CA MET A 30 1.28 -12.19 -1.00
C MET A 30 -0.01 -12.13 -1.81
N ILE A 31 -0.62 -10.95 -1.90
CA ILE A 31 -1.97 -10.79 -2.45
C ILE A 31 -1.96 -10.72 -3.98
N PHE A 32 -1.07 -9.93 -4.58
CA PHE A 32 -1.07 -9.73 -6.02
C PHE A 32 -0.81 -11.01 -6.82
N PRO A 33 0.13 -11.90 -6.47
CA PRO A 33 0.27 -13.16 -7.17
C PRO A 33 -0.99 -14.03 -7.08
N ILE A 34 -1.66 -14.06 -5.94
CA ILE A 34 -2.91 -14.80 -5.78
C ILE A 34 -4.00 -14.23 -6.69
N LEU A 35 -4.16 -12.91 -6.71
CA LEU A 35 -5.11 -12.24 -7.59
C LEU A 35 -4.81 -12.51 -9.06
N ILE A 36 -3.55 -12.48 -9.46
CA ILE A 36 -3.13 -12.77 -10.84
C ILE A 36 -3.45 -14.21 -11.21
N ILE A 37 -3.20 -15.16 -10.32
CA ILE A 37 -3.53 -16.58 -10.56
C ILE A 37 -5.04 -16.75 -10.73
N ILE A 38 -5.83 -16.15 -9.86
CA ILE A 38 -7.29 -16.25 -9.92
C ILE A 38 -7.81 -15.63 -11.22
N THR A 39 -7.48 -14.37 -11.48
CA THR A 39 -8.04 -13.61 -12.59
C THR A 39 -7.42 -13.96 -13.94
N GLY A 40 -6.16 -14.37 -13.97
CA GLY A 40 -5.42 -14.65 -15.19
C GLY A 40 -5.40 -16.13 -15.59
N ILE A 41 -5.65 -17.04 -14.65
CA ILE A 41 -5.56 -18.49 -14.90
C ILE A 41 -6.86 -19.20 -14.55
N LEU A 42 -7.26 -19.15 -13.28
CA LEU A 42 -8.37 -19.98 -12.80
C LEU A 42 -9.71 -19.62 -13.44
N VAL A 43 -10.02 -18.34 -13.52
CA VAL A 43 -11.29 -17.87 -14.11
C VAL A 43 -11.31 -18.06 -15.63
N PRO A 44 -10.31 -17.58 -16.40
CA PRO A 44 -10.32 -17.73 -17.87
C PRO A 44 -10.32 -19.18 -18.35
N PHE A 45 -9.66 -20.08 -17.62
CA PHE A 45 -9.60 -21.51 -17.98
C PHE A 45 -10.76 -22.33 -17.41
N GLY A 46 -11.73 -21.69 -16.73
CA GLY A 46 -12.88 -22.40 -16.16
C GLY A 46 -12.56 -23.33 -15.01
N LEU A 47 -11.40 -23.15 -14.37
CA LEU A 47 -10.96 -23.95 -13.23
C LEU A 47 -11.62 -23.53 -11.91
N ALA A 48 -12.20 -22.35 -11.87
CA ALA A 48 -13.05 -21.88 -10.78
C ALA A 48 -14.53 -22.03 -11.22
N SER A 49 -15.33 -22.70 -10.42
CA SER A 49 -16.76 -22.94 -10.74
C SER A 49 -17.58 -21.66 -10.81
N ASP A 50 -17.20 -20.67 -9.98
CA ASP A 50 -17.78 -19.33 -9.97
C ASP A 50 -16.63 -18.33 -9.93
N ASP A 51 -16.81 -17.16 -10.54
CA ASP A 51 -15.83 -16.08 -10.43
C ASP A 51 -15.77 -15.58 -8.97
N PRO A 52 -14.72 -15.94 -8.21
CA PRO A 52 -14.63 -15.55 -6.80
C PRO A 52 -14.44 -14.06 -6.61
N LEU A 53 -13.99 -13.35 -7.66
CA LEU A 53 -13.77 -11.91 -7.67
C LEU A 53 -14.84 -11.17 -8.46
N ASN A 54 -16.00 -11.77 -8.64
CA ASN A 54 -17.16 -11.14 -9.26
C ASN A 54 -17.53 -9.85 -8.51
N PHE A 55 -17.84 -8.82 -9.26
CA PHE A 55 -18.18 -7.50 -8.73
C PHE A 55 -19.29 -7.56 -7.68
N GLU A 56 -20.38 -8.27 -7.96
CA GLU A 56 -21.51 -8.37 -7.02
C GLU A 56 -21.10 -8.97 -5.69
N ARG A 57 -20.28 -10.02 -5.71
CA ARG A 57 -19.81 -10.68 -4.50
C ARG A 57 -18.91 -9.74 -3.67
N ILE A 58 -17.96 -9.09 -4.31
CA ILE A 58 -17.05 -8.15 -3.63
C ILE A 58 -17.82 -6.95 -3.12
N HIS A 59 -18.66 -6.37 -3.94
CA HIS A 59 -19.47 -5.21 -3.57
C HIS A 59 -20.36 -5.52 -2.37
N THR A 60 -21.06 -6.65 -2.38
CA THR A 60 -21.89 -7.09 -1.26
C THR A 60 -21.06 -7.30 0.02
N ALA A 61 -19.92 -7.97 -0.08
CA ALA A 61 -19.04 -8.19 1.07
C ALA A 61 -18.55 -6.87 1.68
N VAL A 62 -18.17 -5.93 0.84
CA VAL A 62 -17.66 -4.61 1.28
C VAL A 62 -18.78 -3.75 1.87
N THR A 63 -19.99 -3.78 1.29
CA THR A 63 -21.08 -2.94 1.77
C THR A 63 -21.72 -3.47 3.05
N GLN A 64 -21.76 -4.78 3.23
CA GLN A 64 -22.42 -5.40 4.37
C GLN A 64 -21.53 -5.62 5.59
N ASN A 65 -20.22 -5.58 5.42
CA ASN A 65 -19.27 -5.88 6.50
C ASN A 65 -18.18 -4.82 6.61
N ASN A 66 -18.21 -4.09 7.72
CA ASN A 66 -17.22 -3.04 7.99
C ASN A 66 -15.79 -3.58 8.15
N TYR A 67 -15.62 -4.81 8.61
CA TYR A 67 -14.29 -5.44 8.72
C TYR A 67 -13.71 -5.73 7.34
N VAL A 68 -14.52 -6.23 6.42
CA VAL A 68 -14.11 -6.44 5.02
C VAL A 68 -13.74 -5.11 4.37
N LYS A 69 -14.54 -4.07 4.60
CA LYS A 69 -14.26 -2.71 4.13
C LYS A 69 -12.90 -2.22 4.62
N LEU A 70 -12.61 -2.39 5.90
CA LEU A 70 -11.33 -2.01 6.50
C LEU A 70 -10.17 -2.80 5.91
N ILE A 71 -10.32 -4.11 5.72
CA ILE A 71 -9.30 -4.96 5.11
C ILE A 71 -8.99 -4.50 3.70
N PHE A 72 -9.98 -4.24 2.86
CA PHE A 72 -9.77 -3.72 1.51
C PHE A 72 -9.07 -2.36 1.52
N PHE A 73 -9.46 -1.48 2.43
CA PHE A 73 -8.79 -0.19 2.61
C PHE A 73 -7.29 -0.36 2.91
N ILE A 74 -6.95 -1.23 3.84
CA ILE A 74 -5.56 -1.53 4.21
C ILE A 74 -4.79 -2.13 3.03
N VAL A 75 -5.39 -3.08 2.33
CA VAL A 75 -4.78 -3.75 1.16
C VAL A 75 -4.49 -2.78 0.02
N ILE A 76 -5.26 -1.72 -0.11
CA ILE A 76 -5.04 -0.68 -1.12
C ILE A 76 -4.00 0.33 -0.65
N THR A 77 -4.12 0.81 0.59
CA THR A 77 -3.32 1.94 1.08
C THR A 77 -1.88 1.57 1.42
N LEU A 78 -1.64 0.43 2.05
CA LEU A 78 -0.28 0.03 2.42
C LEU A 78 0.63 -0.19 1.19
N PRO A 79 0.20 -0.89 0.12
CA PRO A 79 1.00 -0.97 -1.10
C PRO A 79 1.23 0.37 -1.79
N LEU A 80 0.32 1.33 -1.68
CA LEU A 80 0.53 2.68 -2.22
C LEU A 80 1.72 3.37 -1.56
N PHE A 81 1.84 3.30 -0.23
CA PHE A 81 2.97 3.86 0.48
C PHE A 81 4.27 3.12 0.19
N HIS A 82 4.23 1.81 0.07
CA HIS A 82 5.37 1.01 -0.34
C HIS A 82 5.85 1.41 -1.75
N TRP A 83 4.93 1.53 -2.70
CA TRP A 83 5.23 1.97 -4.05
C TRP A 83 5.83 3.38 -4.06
N ALA A 84 5.22 4.33 -3.35
CA ALA A 84 5.68 5.71 -3.31
C ALA A 84 7.13 5.79 -2.81
N HIS A 85 7.44 5.07 -1.74
CA HIS A 85 8.77 5.05 -1.16
C HIS A 85 9.81 4.42 -2.10
N ARG A 86 9.50 3.26 -2.69
CA ARG A 86 10.38 2.59 -3.65
C ARG A 86 10.58 3.40 -4.90
N PHE A 87 9.51 3.93 -5.46
CA PHE A 87 9.56 4.69 -6.70
C PHE A 87 10.35 5.99 -6.55
N ARG A 88 10.19 6.67 -5.41
CA ARG A 88 11.00 7.84 -5.08
C ARG A 88 12.49 7.54 -5.16
N PHE A 89 12.94 6.52 -4.47
CA PHE A 89 14.36 6.16 -4.47
C PHE A 89 14.84 5.70 -5.84
N THR A 90 14.04 4.95 -6.57
CA THR A 90 14.37 4.51 -7.92
C THR A 90 14.59 5.71 -8.85
N LEU A 91 13.72 6.71 -8.81
CA LEU A 91 13.87 7.92 -9.64
C LEU A 91 15.10 8.73 -9.27
N VAL A 92 15.43 8.83 -8.00
CA VAL A 92 16.63 9.52 -7.54
C VAL A 92 17.88 8.77 -8.02
N ASP A 93 17.88 7.45 -7.92
CA ASP A 93 19.02 6.61 -8.33
C ASP A 93 19.26 6.62 -9.84
N VAL A 94 18.21 6.80 -10.65
CA VAL A 94 18.30 6.90 -12.12
C VAL A 94 18.95 8.21 -12.57
N GLY A 95 19.10 9.19 -11.69
CA GLY A 95 19.79 10.45 -11.99
C GLY A 95 18.96 11.71 -11.78
N LEU A 96 17.76 11.60 -11.24
CA LEU A 96 16.88 12.73 -10.94
C LEU A 96 17.12 13.34 -9.57
N LYS A 97 18.35 13.23 -9.07
CA LYS A 97 18.73 13.70 -7.74
C LYS A 97 18.50 15.21 -7.53
N SER A 98 18.67 16.01 -8.58
CA SER A 98 18.48 17.45 -8.53
C SER A 98 17.05 17.89 -8.22
N ILE A 99 16.07 17.04 -8.54
CA ILE A 99 14.65 17.28 -8.30
C ILE A 99 14.06 16.31 -7.26
N SER A 100 14.91 15.77 -6.37
CA SER A 100 14.50 14.80 -5.37
C SER A 100 13.36 15.26 -4.47
N THR A 101 13.34 16.53 -4.11
CA THR A 101 12.26 17.13 -3.32
C THR A 101 10.93 17.10 -4.07
N LEU A 102 10.93 17.48 -5.35
CA LEU A 102 9.73 17.44 -6.19
C LEU A 102 9.22 16.00 -6.36
N ILE A 103 10.12 15.05 -6.60
CA ILE A 103 9.78 13.63 -6.70
C ILE A 103 9.15 13.13 -5.40
N SER A 104 9.71 13.50 -4.25
CA SER A 104 9.16 13.13 -2.93
C SER A 104 7.74 13.67 -2.75
N ILE A 105 7.52 14.93 -3.08
CA ILE A 105 6.21 15.57 -2.98
C ILE A 105 5.20 14.86 -3.87
N LEU A 106 5.57 14.56 -5.11
CA LEU A 106 4.67 13.89 -6.05
C LEU A 106 4.36 12.44 -5.62
N CYS A 107 5.35 11.66 -5.21
CA CYS A 107 5.17 10.27 -4.81
C CYS A 107 4.34 10.16 -3.53
N TYR A 108 4.72 10.85 -2.48
CA TYR A 108 4.01 10.81 -1.21
C TYR A 108 2.66 11.53 -1.30
N GLY A 109 2.59 12.63 -2.05
CA GLY A 109 1.32 13.32 -2.32
C GLY A 109 0.35 12.43 -3.07
N GLY A 110 0.81 11.67 -4.05
CA GLY A 110 0.02 10.68 -4.77
C GLY A 110 -0.49 9.56 -3.87
N ALA A 111 0.37 9.04 -2.98
CA ALA A 111 -0.02 8.02 -2.01
C ALA A 111 -1.07 8.53 -1.02
N ILE A 112 -0.89 9.73 -0.50
CA ILE A 112 -1.85 10.37 0.40
C ILE A 112 -3.17 10.65 -0.32
N ALA A 113 -3.13 11.17 -1.53
CA ALA A 113 -4.33 11.40 -2.34
C ALA A 113 -5.09 10.11 -2.63
N GLY A 114 -4.39 9.03 -2.97
CA GLY A 114 -4.97 7.71 -3.17
C GLY A 114 -5.60 7.15 -1.89
N THR A 115 -4.96 7.36 -0.76
CA THR A 115 -5.49 6.96 0.55
C THR A 115 -6.77 7.72 0.91
N ILE A 116 -6.79 9.03 0.70
CA ILE A 116 -7.96 9.87 0.95
C ILE A 116 -9.10 9.47 0.00
N ALA A 117 -8.82 9.28 -1.28
CA ALA A 117 -9.80 8.84 -2.26
C ALA A 117 -10.40 7.48 -1.89
N SER A 118 -9.56 6.53 -1.48
CA SER A 118 -10.01 5.21 -1.00
C SER A 118 -10.89 5.33 0.24
N ALA A 119 -10.51 6.17 1.19
CA ALA A 119 -11.30 6.41 2.39
C ALA A 119 -12.68 6.99 2.05
N ILE A 120 -12.75 7.95 1.15
CA ILE A 120 -14.01 8.56 0.71
C ILE A 120 -14.90 7.51 0.03
N VAL A 121 -14.34 6.73 -0.89
CA VAL A 121 -15.08 5.69 -1.60
C VAL A 121 -15.65 4.67 -0.63
N PHE A 122 -14.82 4.11 0.25
CA PHE A 122 -15.27 3.08 1.18
C PHE A 122 -16.25 3.60 2.24
N TRP A 123 -16.15 4.88 2.61
CA TRP A 123 -17.09 5.46 3.58
C TRP A 123 -18.46 5.76 2.97
N ASN A 124 -18.52 6.00 1.65
CA ASN A 124 -19.77 6.32 0.95
C ASN A 124 -20.46 5.10 0.33
N ILE A 125 -19.82 3.96 0.37
CA ILE A 125 -20.44 2.71 0.02
C ILE A 125 -21.25 2.23 1.25
#